data_a4c82503695e2e7282e9364ab8e9f33f
#
_entry.id   a4c82503695e2e7282e9364ab8e9f33f
#
_cell.length_a   1.000
_cell.length_b   1.000
_cell.length_c   1.000
_cell.angle_alpha   90.00
_cell.angle_beta   90.00
_cell.angle_gamma   90.00
#
_symmetry.space_group_name_H-M   'P 1'
#
loop_
_entity.id
_entity.type
_entity.pdbx_description
1 polymer ?
#
loop_
_entity_poly.entity_id
_entity_poly.type
_entity_poly.pdbx_seq_one_letter_code
_entity_poly.pdbx_strand_id
1 'polypeptide(L)'
;MNLFSGRAARALLAWCRDIFLVRRCVRRHWRGAACAFIAVSCGAPALALDATAPAATATPATTTAPATTATTATTATGLVPLPDGRLLAPEFARIVTRGTLVVAVLGVDQPPFFWSRNGALAGVDIDLADELAKKLGVAVQFDRDARTFDDVVHLLATGQADVAISKLSRTLPRAQVVSFSTPYISLRRALLINRVSFAELAKGRPLPEVVRDYRGTIGVVARSAYADYVRNDFPAAQVRTYPSWPATLDALNAGAVTAVYRDELAIKLVMQDDPSAPIRLRVATFDDLTDALAVGVPVSAPTLLAFVNQFLAERNKRLDVKSLLDAMGH
;
A
#
# COMPACT_ATOMS: atom_id res chain seq x y z
N MET A 1 10.86 -15.03 -57.04
CA MET A 1 11.85 -16.12 -56.99
C MET A 1 12.11 -16.43 -55.53
N ASN A 2 11.61 -17.60 -55.16
CA ASN A 2 11.61 -18.22 -53.82
C ASN A 2 12.95 -18.18 -53.10
N LEU A 3 12.88 -18.02 -51.76
CA LEU A 3 13.54 -18.88 -50.76
C LEU A 3 13.39 -18.27 -49.36
N PHE A 4 12.32 -18.67 -48.67
CA PHE A 4 12.31 -18.66 -47.18
C PHE A 4 12.03 -20.09 -46.72
N SER A 5 13.10 -20.81 -46.40
CA SER A 5 13.06 -22.16 -45.87
C SER A 5 13.01 -22.17 -44.34
N GLY A 6 11.97 -22.72 -43.78
CA GLY A 6 11.96 -23.91 -42.91
C GLY A 6 12.88 -23.98 -41.69
N ARG A 7 12.96 -22.98 -40.81
CA ARG A 7 13.58 -23.15 -39.45
C ARG A 7 12.73 -22.68 -38.26
N ALA A 8 11.62 -22.00 -38.50
CA ALA A 8 10.74 -21.48 -37.43
C ALA A 8 9.67 -22.48 -36.92
N ALA A 9 9.41 -23.55 -37.68
CA ALA A 9 8.34 -24.50 -37.34
C ALA A 9 8.75 -25.66 -36.40
N ARG A 10 10.04 -25.82 -36.09
CA ARG A 10 10.53 -26.90 -35.21
C ARG A 10 10.73 -26.47 -33.74
N ALA A 11 10.72 -25.19 -33.42
CA ALA A 11 10.88 -24.69 -32.05
C ALA A 11 9.56 -24.66 -31.23
N LEU A 12 8.41 -24.63 -31.91
CA LEU A 12 7.09 -24.56 -31.24
C LEU A 12 6.53 -25.95 -30.82
N LEU A 13 7.05 -27.04 -31.35
CA LEU A 13 6.61 -28.39 -30.97
C LEU A 13 7.38 -29.04 -29.83
N ALA A 14 8.52 -28.46 -29.44
CA ALA A 14 9.27 -28.93 -28.27
C ALA A 14 8.74 -28.35 -26.94
N TRP A 15 8.05 -27.21 -26.96
CA TRP A 15 7.54 -26.53 -25.75
C TRP A 15 6.23 -27.12 -25.22
N CYS A 16 5.49 -27.85 -26.01
CA CYS A 16 4.23 -28.49 -25.59
C CYS A 16 4.39 -29.87 -24.96
N ARG A 17 5.57 -30.50 -24.98
CA ARG A 17 5.77 -31.86 -24.41
C ARG A 17 6.15 -31.85 -22.94
N ASP A 18 6.68 -30.75 -22.40
CA ASP A 18 7.15 -30.70 -21.00
C ASP A 18 6.07 -30.27 -19.99
N ILE A 19 4.93 -29.75 -20.46
CA ILE A 19 3.81 -29.34 -19.57
C ILE A 19 2.96 -30.54 -19.11
N PHE A 20 3.04 -31.72 -19.80
CA PHE A 20 2.22 -32.89 -19.45
C PHE A 20 2.86 -33.87 -18.45
N LEU A 21 4.14 -33.73 -18.11
CA LEU A 21 4.85 -34.65 -17.21
C LEU A 21 4.88 -34.25 -15.74
N VAL A 22 4.50 -33.01 -15.39
CA VAL A 22 4.51 -32.53 -13.99
C VAL A 22 3.19 -32.82 -13.24
N ARG A 23 2.14 -33.29 -13.92
CA ARG A 23 0.83 -33.60 -13.28
C ARG A 23 0.65 -34.99 -12.72
N ARG A 24 1.68 -35.85 -12.69
CA ARG A 24 1.56 -37.24 -12.23
C ARG A 24 2.32 -37.63 -10.96
N CYS A 25 2.98 -36.69 -10.26
CA CYS A 25 3.80 -37.04 -9.08
C CYS A 25 3.27 -36.54 -7.71
N VAL A 26 2.08 -35.95 -7.61
CA VAL A 26 1.53 -35.45 -6.31
C VAL A 26 0.26 -36.23 -5.88
N ARG A 27 0.20 -37.52 -6.18
CA ARG A 27 -0.88 -38.41 -5.64
C ARG A 27 -0.35 -39.73 -5.11
N ARG A 28 0.61 -39.67 -4.16
CA ARG A 28 0.93 -40.89 -3.36
C ARG A 28 1.73 -40.45 -2.13
N HIS A 29 1.04 -40.17 -1.04
CA HIS A 29 1.47 -40.37 0.36
C HIS A 29 0.57 -39.54 1.29
N TRP A 30 -0.64 -40.04 1.49
CA TRP A 30 -1.37 -39.72 2.72
C TRP A 30 -2.29 -40.92 3.00
N ARG A 31 -1.73 -41.93 3.68
CA ARG A 31 -2.46 -42.95 4.42
C ARG A 31 -1.72 -43.21 5.72
N GLY A 32 -2.43 -42.91 6.84
CA GLY A 32 -2.10 -43.54 8.14
C GLY A 32 -1.61 -42.60 9.21
N ALA A 33 -2.52 -42.06 10.01
CA ALA A 33 -2.42 -41.99 11.46
C ALA A 33 -3.78 -41.60 12.02
N ALA A 34 -4.53 -42.64 12.44
CA ALA A 34 -5.65 -42.50 13.36
C ALA A 34 -5.10 -42.58 14.78
N CYS A 35 -5.84 -42.05 15.74
CA CYS A 35 -5.74 -42.15 17.21
C CYS A 35 -5.56 -40.75 17.83
N ALA A 36 -6.25 -40.32 18.85
CA ALA A 36 -7.16 -40.97 19.80
C ALA A 36 -7.94 -39.82 20.49
N PHE A 37 -9.23 -40.00 20.60
CA PHE A 37 -10.09 -39.19 21.48
C PHE A 37 -9.76 -39.58 22.93
N ILE A 38 -9.40 -38.63 23.77
CA ILE A 38 -9.50 -38.74 25.22
C ILE A 38 -10.57 -37.74 25.68
N ALA A 39 -11.71 -38.32 26.03
CA ALA A 39 -12.76 -37.63 26.78
C ALA A 39 -12.34 -37.63 28.26
N VAL A 40 -12.21 -36.48 28.86
CA VAL A 40 -12.16 -36.31 30.32
C VAL A 40 -13.41 -35.57 30.74
N SER A 41 -14.33 -36.36 31.30
CA SER A 41 -15.50 -35.91 32.06
C SER A 41 -15.10 -35.80 33.54
N CYS A 42 -15.39 -34.67 34.17
CA CYS A 42 -15.58 -34.50 35.62
C CYS A 42 -16.17 -33.09 35.79
N GLY A 43 -17.36 -32.88 36.27
CA GLY A 43 -17.95 -33.39 37.51
C GLY A 43 -18.24 -32.10 38.32
N ALA A 44 -19.49 -31.58 38.29
CA ALA A 44 -19.96 -30.50 39.15
C ALA A 44 -20.13 -30.98 40.61
N PRO A 45 -20.09 -30.12 41.60
CA PRO A 45 -21.14 -30.16 42.59
C PRO A 45 -21.88 -28.81 42.72
N ALA A 46 -23.20 -28.95 42.74
CA ALA A 46 -24.14 -27.96 43.21
C ALA A 46 -24.04 -27.75 44.71
N LEU A 47 -24.04 -26.53 45.19
CA LEU A 47 -24.43 -26.19 46.54
C LEU A 47 -25.46 -25.07 46.48
N ALA A 48 -26.68 -25.44 46.80
CA ALA A 48 -27.78 -24.53 47.16
C ALA A 48 -27.65 -24.14 48.64
N LEU A 49 -27.97 -22.87 48.96
CA LEU A 49 -28.44 -22.36 50.24
C LEU A 49 -28.79 -20.90 50.02
N ASP A 50 -29.94 -20.55 50.01
CA ASP A 50 -31.07 -20.33 50.94
C ASP A 50 -31.25 -18.84 51.22
N ALA A 51 -32.49 -18.45 51.19
CA ALA A 51 -33.09 -17.16 51.21
C ALA A 51 -32.84 -16.37 52.51
N THR A 52 -32.74 -15.04 52.40
CA THR A 52 -33.53 -14.14 53.24
C THR A 52 -33.51 -12.68 52.67
N ALA A 53 -34.66 -12.17 52.33
CA ALA A 53 -34.90 -10.77 52.10
C ALA A 53 -35.18 -10.07 53.45
N PRO A 54 -34.91 -8.79 53.56
CA PRO A 54 -35.94 -7.89 54.05
C PRO A 54 -36.19 -6.65 53.17
N ALA A 55 -37.39 -6.16 53.37
CA ALA A 55 -38.11 -5.18 52.63
C ALA A 55 -37.62 -3.74 52.76
N ALA A 56 -37.83 -3.00 51.67
CA ALA A 56 -38.33 -1.65 51.56
C ALA A 56 -37.61 -0.46 52.21
N THR A 57 -37.11 0.45 51.38
CA THR A 57 -37.46 1.87 51.52
C THR A 57 -37.40 2.55 50.16
N ALA A 58 -38.55 3.09 49.75
CA ALA A 58 -38.72 3.89 48.54
C ALA A 58 -38.10 5.28 48.73
N THR A 59 -37.28 5.75 47.81
CA THR A 59 -36.87 7.16 47.68
C THR A 59 -37.06 7.61 46.22
N PRO A 60 -37.47 8.85 45.95
CA PRO A 60 -38.17 9.23 44.73
C PRO A 60 -37.27 9.29 43.47
N ALA A 61 -37.84 8.87 42.36
CA ALA A 61 -37.26 8.90 41.05
C ALA A 61 -36.93 10.33 40.60
N THR A 62 -35.64 10.60 40.39
CA THR A 62 -35.17 11.74 39.60
C THR A 62 -35.33 11.31 38.13
N THR A 63 -36.30 11.90 37.45
CA THR A 63 -36.52 11.75 36.00
C THR A 63 -35.33 12.35 35.24
N THR A 64 -34.34 11.53 34.91
CA THR A 64 -33.30 11.89 33.96
C THR A 64 -33.90 11.68 32.58
N ALA A 65 -34.09 12.74 31.82
CA ALA A 65 -34.51 12.70 30.44
C ALA A 65 -33.59 11.77 29.64
N PRO A 66 -34.08 10.88 28.76
CA PRO A 66 -33.23 10.06 27.94
C PRO A 66 -32.50 10.93 26.93
N ALA A 67 -31.16 10.86 26.96
CA ALA A 67 -30.31 11.37 25.89
C ALA A 67 -30.79 10.67 24.61
N THR A 68 -31.39 11.43 23.70
CA THR A 68 -31.83 10.96 22.40
C THR A 68 -30.57 10.61 21.60
N THR A 69 -30.15 9.38 21.68
CA THR A 69 -29.19 8.82 20.73
C THR A 69 -29.94 8.81 19.40
N ALA A 70 -29.59 9.72 18.50
CA ALA A 70 -30.10 9.74 17.14
C ALA A 70 -29.67 8.44 16.45
N THR A 71 -30.48 7.41 16.54
CA THR A 71 -30.35 6.17 15.77
C THR A 71 -30.60 6.56 14.33
N THR A 72 -29.57 6.64 13.52
CA THR A 72 -29.67 6.88 12.09
C THR A 72 -30.45 5.72 11.48
N ALA A 73 -31.72 5.97 11.13
CA ALA A 73 -32.57 4.96 10.52
C ALA A 73 -32.01 4.58 9.14
N THR A 74 -31.50 3.36 9.00
CA THR A 74 -31.09 2.80 7.71
C THR A 74 -32.34 2.32 6.98
N THR A 75 -32.50 2.73 5.72
CA THR A 75 -33.60 2.27 4.87
C THR A 75 -33.45 0.78 4.51
N ALA A 76 -34.51 0.12 4.04
CA ALA A 76 -34.46 -1.26 3.55
C ALA A 76 -33.44 -1.49 2.42
N THR A 77 -32.98 -0.44 1.75
CA THR A 77 -31.97 -0.45 0.72
C THR A 77 -30.55 -0.29 1.27
N GLY A 78 -30.36 -0.18 2.60
CA GLY A 78 -29.04 0.09 3.22
C GLY A 78 -28.55 1.52 3.07
N LEU A 79 -29.36 2.42 2.49
CA LEU A 79 -29.05 3.83 2.35
C LEU A 79 -29.47 4.61 3.60
N VAL A 80 -28.76 5.68 3.90
CA VAL A 80 -28.99 6.59 5.04
C VAL A 80 -29.64 7.88 4.52
N PRO A 81 -30.84 8.26 5.03
CA PRO A 81 -31.46 9.53 4.71
C PRO A 81 -30.71 10.68 5.40
N LEU A 82 -30.44 11.74 4.66
CA LEU A 82 -29.91 13.00 5.18
C LEU A 82 -31.03 14.01 5.46
N PRO A 83 -30.79 15.05 6.28
CA PRO A 83 -31.78 16.08 6.58
C PRO A 83 -32.26 16.86 5.34
N ASP A 84 -31.46 16.91 4.27
CA ASP A 84 -31.79 17.54 2.99
C ASP A 84 -32.59 16.64 2.04
N GLY A 85 -32.97 15.43 2.49
CA GLY A 85 -33.76 14.47 1.71
C GLY A 85 -32.93 13.54 0.82
N ARG A 86 -31.61 13.70 0.72
CA ARG A 86 -30.76 12.78 -0.04
C ARG A 86 -30.67 11.43 0.67
N LEU A 87 -30.56 10.36 -0.14
CA LEU A 87 -30.25 9.01 0.33
C LEU A 87 -28.82 8.67 -0.10
N LEU A 88 -27.95 8.40 0.84
CA LEU A 88 -26.55 8.09 0.59
C LEU A 88 -26.15 6.75 1.19
N ALA A 89 -25.12 6.10 0.60
CA ALA A 89 -24.49 4.97 1.26
C ALA A 89 -23.86 5.42 2.60
N PRO A 90 -23.76 4.53 3.61
CA PRO A 90 -23.36 4.90 4.99
C PRO A 90 -22.06 5.68 5.07
N GLU A 91 -21.03 5.29 4.30
CA GLU A 91 -19.74 5.97 4.25
C GLU A 91 -19.85 7.41 3.74
N PHE A 92 -20.68 7.66 2.71
CA PHE A 92 -20.92 9.02 2.20
C PHE A 92 -21.74 9.83 3.19
N ALA A 93 -22.80 9.24 3.77
CA ALA A 93 -23.61 9.91 4.76
C ALA A 93 -22.73 10.41 5.94
N ARG A 94 -21.80 9.57 6.43
CA ARG A 94 -20.84 9.92 7.48
C ARG A 94 -19.96 11.09 7.07
N ILE A 95 -19.34 11.04 5.88
CA ILE A 95 -18.45 12.08 5.38
C ILE A 95 -19.20 13.40 5.20
N VAL A 96 -20.37 13.36 4.54
CA VAL A 96 -21.17 14.55 4.23
C VAL A 96 -21.77 15.17 5.50
N THR A 97 -22.27 14.37 6.45
CA THR A 97 -22.79 14.86 7.73
C THR A 97 -21.68 15.51 8.56
N ARG A 98 -20.47 14.95 8.56
CA ARG A 98 -19.30 15.55 9.20
C ARG A 98 -18.82 16.81 8.47
N GLY A 99 -19.13 16.95 7.18
CA GLY A 99 -18.68 18.07 6.33
C GLY A 99 -17.20 18.03 5.98
N THR A 100 -16.51 16.90 6.19
CA THR A 100 -15.07 16.79 6.03
C THR A 100 -14.67 15.40 5.53
N LEU A 101 -13.77 15.35 4.53
CA LEU A 101 -13.06 14.14 4.11
C LEU A 101 -11.73 14.07 4.86
N VAL A 102 -11.54 13.04 5.68
CA VAL A 102 -10.29 12.80 6.39
C VAL A 102 -9.36 11.97 5.51
N VAL A 103 -8.20 12.53 5.19
CA VAL A 103 -7.20 11.94 4.28
C VAL A 103 -5.93 11.62 5.06
N ALA A 104 -5.59 10.34 5.16
CA ALA A 104 -4.33 9.91 5.75
C ALA A 104 -3.17 10.17 4.77
N VAL A 105 -2.18 10.91 5.26
CA VAL A 105 -0.95 11.27 4.54
C VAL A 105 0.25 11.02 5.44
N LEU A 106 1.33 10.45 4.90
CA LEU A 106 2.56 10.23 5.66
C LEU A 106 3.09 11.54 6.26
N GLY A 107 3.51 11.53 7.53
CA GLY A 107 4.05 12.69 8.24
C GLY A 107 5.43 13.15 7.76
N VAL A 108 6.10 12.35 6.93
CA VAL A 108 7.41 12.66 6.33
C VAL A 108 7.22 13.08 4.89
N ASP A 109 7.70 14.27 4.55
CA ASP A 109 7.55 14.85 3.21
C ASP A 109 8.11 13.96 2.10
N GLN A 110 7.37 13.88 1.00
CA GLN A 110 7.69 13.09 -0.20
C GLN A 110 7.43 13.91 -1.48
N PRO A 111 8.21 14.97 -1.74
CA PRO A 111 8.03 15.73 -2.97
C PRO A 111 8.22 14.83 -4.20
N PRO A 112 7.49 15.09 -5.29
CA PRO A 112 6.45 16.10 -5.54
C PRO A 112 5.04 15.63 -5.15
N PHE A 113 4.87 14.55 -4.39
CA PHE A 113 3.56 14.02 -4.02
C PHE A 113 2.91 14.83 -2.91
N PHE A 114 3.63 15.06 -1.83
CA PHE A 114 3.19 15.92 -0.71
C PHE A 114 4.39 16.42 0.09
N TRP A 115 4.37 17.68 0.42
CA TRP A 115 5.37 18.33 1.26
C TRP A 115 4.83 19.61 1.89
N SER A 116 5.47 20.09 2.96
CA SER A 116 5.15 21.37 3.57
C SER A 116 5.82 22.50 2.80
N ARG A 117 5.03 23.45 2.30
CA ARG A 117 5.48 24.66 1.62
C ARG A 117 4.87 25.88 2.28
N ASN A 118 5.69 26.72 2.91
CA ASN A 118 5.24 27.96 3.60
C ASN A 118 4.12 27.71 4.64
N GLY A 119 4.20 26.58 5.37
CA GLY A 119 3.21 26.21 6.38
C GLY A 119 1.93 25.55 5.85
N ALA A 120 1.75 25.43 4.54
CA ALA A 120 0.66 24.71 3.90
C ALA A 120 1.17 23.43 3.24
N LEU A 121 0.31 22.42 3.13
CA LEU A 121 0.60 21.21 2.35
C LEU A 121 0.43 21.52 0.86
N ALA A 122 1.33 20.97 0.06
CA ALA A 122 1.30 21.07 -1.40
C ALA A 122 1.71 19.74 -2.02
N GLY A 123 1.39 19.53 -3.29
CA GLY A 123 1.80 18.36 -4.08
C GLY A 123 0.65 17.65 -4.75
N VAL A 124 0.99 16.73 -5.65
CA VAL A 124 -0.01 16.05 -6.50
C VAL A 124 -1.03 15.25 -5.72
N ASP A 125 -0.64 14.65 -4.59
CA ASP A 125 -1.53 13.89 -3.73
C ASP A 125 -2.47 14.82 -2.95
N ILE A 126 -1.99 16.02 -2.59
CA ILE A 126 -2.78 17.05 -1.94
C ILE A 126 -3.83 17.59 -2.91
N ASP A 127 -3.41 17.95 -4.13
CA ASP A 127 -4.34 18.39 -5.18
C ASP A 127 -5.41 17.33 -5.49
N LEU A 128 -5.00 16.05 -5.52
CA LEU A 128 -5.93 14.92 -5.74
C LEU A 128 -6.96 14.82 -4.62
N ALA A 129 -6.55 14.99 -3.36
CA ALA A 129 -7.43 14.97 -2.20
C ALA A 129 -8.39 16.14 -2.20
N ASP A 130 -7.92 17.35 -2.52
CA ASP A 130 -8.73 18.56 -2.63
C ASP A 130 -9.79 18.44 -3.75
N GLU A 131 -9.40 17.93 -4.92
CA GLU A 131 -10.31 17.68 -6.04
C GLU A 131 -11.38 16.65 -5.65
N LEU A 132 -11.00 15.57 -4.93
CA LEU A 132 -11.93 14.53 -4.45
C LEU A 132 -12.92 15.08 -3.43
N ALA A 133 -12.45 15.83 -2.42
CA ALA A 133 -13.28 16.46 -1.40
C ALA A 133 -14.27 17.47 -2.02
N LYS A 134 -13.81 18.25 -3.02
CA LYS A 134 -14.66 19.16 -3.78
C LYS A 134 -15.78 18.43 -4.53
N LYS A 135 -15.50 17.25 -5.10
CA LYS A 135 -16.54 16.44 -5.76
C LYS A 135 -17.58 15.89 -4.77
N LEU A 136 -17.17 15.66 -3.52
CA LEU A 136 -18.07 15.27 -2.42
C LEU A 136 -18.83 16.45 -1.81
N GLY A 137 -18.45 17.70 -2.11
CA GLY A 137 -19.02 18.90 -1.53
C GLY A 137 -18.66 19.12 -0.07
N VAL A 138 -17.46 18.66 0.37
CA VAL A 138 -16.96 18.76 1.74
C VAL A 138 -15.57 19.39 1.78
N ALA A 139 -15.12 19.82 2.97
CA ALA A 139 -13.74 20.23 3.20
C ALA A 139 -12.81 19.01 3.26
N VAL A 140 -11.50 19.22 3.05
CA VAL A 140 -10.49 18.20 3.29
C VAL A 140 -9.83 18.43 4.65
N GLN A 141 -9.49 17.34 5.34
CA GLN A 141 -8.66 17.33 6.53
C GLN A 141 -7.56 16.30 6.36
N PHE A 142 -6.30 16.74 6.46
CA PHE A 142 -5.15 15.85 6.36
C PHE A 142 -4.73 15.36 7.75
N ASP A 143 -4.66 14.04 7.90
CA ASP A 143 -4.05 13.36 9.04
C ASP A 143 -2.62 12.96 8.67
N ARG A 144 -1.62 13.50 9.39
CA ARG A 144 -0.19 13.29 9.17
C ARG A 144 0.51 12.62 10.35
N ASP A 145 -0.21 11.90 11.19
CA ASP A 145 0.35 11.23 12.36
C ASP A 145 1.17 9.99 12.00
N ALA A 146 0.92 9.40 10.82
CA ALA A 146 1.66 8.27 10.29
C ALA A 146 3.16 8.58 10.11
N ARG A 147 4.03 7.69 10.61
CA ARG A 147 5.49 7.80 10.46
C ARG A 147 6.06 6.89 9.39
N THR A 148 5.32 5.85 9.01
CA THR A 148 5.66 4.92 7.95
C THR A 148 4.47 4.73 7.01
N PHE A 149 4.70 4.19 5.82
CA PHE A 149 3.61 3.88 4.89
C PHE A 149 2.65 2.81 5.44
N ASP A 150 3.13 1.91 6.30
CA ASP A 150 2.26 0.92 6.94
C ASP A 150 1.41 1.55 8.04
N ASP A 151 1.88 2.63 8.69
CA ASP A 151 1.05 3.41 9.63
C ASP A 151 -0.08 4.14 8.88
N VAL A 152 0.15 4.65 7.65
CA VAL A 152 -0.92 5.21 6.79
C VAL A 152 -2.01 4.15 6.52
N VAL A 153 -1.60 2.92 6.19
CA VAL A 153 -2.53 1.80 6.00
C VAL A 153 -3.28 1.47 7.29
N HIS A 154 -2.61 1.54 8.44
CA HIS A 154 -3.21 1.28 9.74
C HIS A 154 -4.29 2.31 10.10
N LEU A 155 -4.04 3.62 9.89
CA LEU A 155 -5.04 4.68 10.09
C LEU A 155 -6.32 4.40 9.29
N LEU A 156 -6.15 3.95 8.05
CA LEU A 156 -7.27 3.61 7.18
C LEU A 156 -8.00 2.34 7.63
N ALA A 157 -7.26 1.26 7.95
CA ALA A 157 -7.83 -0.01 8.40
C ALA A 157 -8.58 0.10 9.73
N THR A 158 -8.20 1.05 10.59
CA THR A 158 -8.86 1.32 11.89
C THR A 158 -9.96 2.38 11.80
N GLY A 159 -10.25 2.90 10.61
CA GLY A 159 -11.32 3.88 10.38
C GLY A 159 -11.02 5.30 10.89
N GLN A 160 -9.77 5.61 11.18
CA GLN A 160 -9.34 6.95 11.57
C GLN A 160 -9.29 7.92 10.38
N ALA A 161 -9.18 7.39 9.16
CA ALA A 161 -9.27 8.15 7.91
C ALA A 161 -10.31 7.53 6.96
N ASP A 162 -10.87 8.36 6.08
CA ASP A 162 -11.82 7.92 5.05
C ASP A 162 -11.09 7.37 3.81
N VAL A 163 -9.99 8.01 3.45
CA VAL A 163 -9.11 7.61 2.33
C VAL A 163 -7.64 7.82 2.70
N ALA A 164 -6.76 7.10 2.02
CA ALA A 164 -5.31 7.35 2.06
C ALA A 164 -4.81 7.77 0.69
N ILE A 165 -4.26 8.98 0.59
CA ILE A 165 -3.65 9.53 -0.62
C ILE A 165 -2.25 10.01 -0.22
N SER A 166 -1.24 9.14 -0.40
CA SER A 166 0.06 9.29 0.25
C SER A 166 1.19 8.59 -0.51
N LYS A 167 1.32 8.77 -1.82
CA LYS A 167 2.29 7.99 -2.60
C LYS A 167 2.22 6.50 -2.25
N LEU A 168 1.00 6.00 -2.02
CA LEU A 168 0.79 4.69 -1.43
C LEU A 168 0.86 3.58 -2.49
N SER A 169 1.90 2.74 -2.41
CA SER A 169 2.09 1.59 -3.28
C SER A 169 1.03 0.53 -3.00
N ARG A 170 0.41 0.02 -4.06
CA ARG A 170 -0.56 -1.07 -4.04
C ARG A 170 0.18 -2.40 -3.96
N THR A 171 0.32 -2.96 -2.76
CA THR A 171 0.97 -4.25 -2.53
C THR A 171 -0.01 -5.33 -2.08
N LEU A 172 0.32 -6.60 -2.31
CA LEU A 172 -0.51 -7.73 -1.86
C LEU A 172 -0.71 -7.77 -0.34
N PRO A 173 0.33 -7.55 0.51
CA PRO A 173 0.12 -7.50 1.96
C PRO A 173 -0.87 -6.40 2.38
N ARG A 174 -0.75 -5.19 1.82
CA ARG A 174 -1.66 -4.08 2.14
C ARG A 174 -3.09 -4.32 1.65
N ALA A 175 -3.24 -4.97 0.49
CA ALA A 175 -4.54 -5.32 -0.08
C ALA A 175 -5.32 -6.36 0.75
N GLN A 176 -4.70 -6.98 1.76
CA GLN A 176 -5.40 -7.86 2.71
C GLN A 176 -6.19 -7.08 3.78
N VAL A 177 -5.86 -5.81 4.00
CA VAL A 177 -6.43 -5.01 5.10
C VAL A 177 -7.11 -3.73 4.62
N VAL A 178 -6.81 -3.26 3.41
CA VAL A 178 -7.46 -2.10 2.77
C VAL A 178 -7.76 -2.41 1.31
N SER A 179 -8.72 -1.70 0.75
CA SER A 179 -9.01 -1.74 -0.69
C SER A 179 -8.24 -0.63 -1.41
N PHE A 180 -7.85 -0.88 -2.66
CA PHE A 180 -7.15 0.10 -3.49
C PHE A 180 -7.95 0.45 -4.74
N SER A 181 -7.91 1.73 -5.11
CA SER A 181 -8.42 2.20 -6.39
C SER A 181 -7.61 1.67 -7.57
N THR A 182 -8.06 1.96 -8.79
CA THR A 182 -7.19 1.97 -9.96
C THR A 182 -6.00 2.91 -9.71
N PRO A 183 -4.79 2.58 -10.19
CA PRO A 183 -3.63 3.44 -9.99
C PRO A 183 -3.82 4.82 -10.64
N TYR A 184 -3.47 5.90 -9.91
CA TYR A 184 -3.42 7.24 -10.47
C TYR A 184 -2.08 7.58 -11.12
N ILE A 185 -1.03 6.80 -10.78
CA ILE A 185 0.27 6.80 -11.44
C ILE A 185 0.97 5.45 -11.25
N SER A 186 1.81 5.07 -12.22
CA SER A 186 2.72 3.93 -12.11
C SER A 186 4.15 4.40 -12.35
N LEU A 187 5.04 4.10 -11.41
CA LEU A 187 6.46 4.42 -11.48
C LEU A 187 7.25 3.15 -11.79
N ARG A 188 8.33 3.25 -12.55
CA ARG A 188 9.24 2.12 -12.71
C ARG A 188 10.07 1.96 -11.43
N ARG A 189 10.40 0.72 -11.10
CA ARG A 189 11.34 0.43 -10.02
C ARG A 189 12.76 0.57 -10.53
N ALA A 190 13.68 0.97 -9.66
CA ALA A 190 15.07 1.19 -10.05
C ALA A 190 16.04 0.92 -8.90
N LEU A 191 17.27 0.55 -9.25
CA LEU A 191 18.41 0.51 -8.35
C LEU A 191 19.26 1.76 -8.55
N LEU A 192 19.66 2.39 -7.44
CA LEU A 192 20.77 3.32 -7.41
C LEU A 192 21.97 2.56 -6.85
N ILE A 193 23.05 2.49 -7.60
CA ILE A 193 24.17 1.55 -7.41
C ILE A 193 25.44 2.35 -7.11
N ASN A 194 26.16 1.99 -6.06
CA ASN A 194 27.51 2.48 -5.81
C ASN A 194 28.48 1.82 -6.81
N ARG A 195 29.13 2.62 -7.64
CA ARG A 195 29.97 2.14 -8.73
C ARG A 195 31.17 1.32 -8.27
N VAL A 196 31.80 1.71 -7.15
CA VAL A 196 32.98 1.03 -6.61
C VAL A 196 32.58 -0.34 -6.06
N SER A 197 31.64 -0.38 -5.12
CA SER A 197 31.13 -1.63 -4.54
C SER A 197 30.52 -2.57 -5.59
N PHE A 198 29.91 -2.00 -6.64
CA PHE A 198 29.38 -2.80 -7.74
C PHE A 198 30.49 -3.39 -8.62
N ALA A 199 31.56 -2.65 -8.89
CA ALA A 199 32.68 -3.16 -9.68
C ALA A 199 33.32 -4.39 -9.00
N GLU A 200 33.45 -4.36 -7.68
CA GLU A 200 33.93 -5.50 -6.88
C GLU A 200 32.99 -6.71 -6.96
N LEU A 201 31.68 -6.47 -6.91
CA LEU A 201 30.65 -7.52 -7.07
C LEU A 201 30.62 -8.07 -8.49
N ALA A 202 30.74 -7.21 -9.50
CA ALA A 202 30.58 -7.55 -10.90
C ALA A 202 31.77 -8.37 -11.44
N LYS A 203 32.98 -8.14 -10.96
CA LYS A 203 34.20 -8.81 -11.43
C LYS A 203 34.34 -8.80 -12.96
N GLY A 204 34.04 -7.65 -13.58
CA GLY A 204 34.09 -7.47 -15.04
C GLY A 204 32.82 -7.91 -15.80
N ARG A 205 31.85 -8.52 -15.16
CA ARG A 205 30.57 -8.87 -15.83
C ARG A 205 29.75 -7.60 -16.14
N PRO A 206 28.99 -7.58 -17.25
CA PRO A 206 28.16 -6.45 -17.62
C PRO A 206 26.98 -6.28 -16.64
N LEU A 207 26.52 -5.02 -16.46
CA LEU A 207 25.45 -4.67 -15.53
C LEU A 207 24.18 -5.54 -15.68
N PRO A 208 23.62 -5.80 -16.88
CA PRO A 208 22.41 -6.58 -17.01
C PRO A 208 22.53 -8.02 -16.48
N GLU A 209 23.69 -8.64 -16.64
CA GLU A 209 23.94 -9.99 -16.12
C GLU A 209 24.04 -10.02 -14.60
N VAL A 210 24.74 -9.03 -14.01
CA VAL A 210 24.90 -8.94 -12.56
C VAL A 210 23.57 -8.63 -11.90
N VAL A 211 22.75 -7.76 -12.51
CA VAL A 211 21.46 -7.37 -11.97
C VAL A 211 20.45 -8.52 -12.04
N ARG A 212 20.48 -9.36 -13.08
CA ARG A 212 19.59 -10.52 -13.20
C ARG A 212 19.78 -11.56 -12.09
N ASP A 213 21.03 -11.76 -11.64
CA ASP A 213 21.37 -12.66 -10.52
C ASP A 213 22.08 -11.85 -9.43
N TYR A 214 21.39 -10.81 -8.93
CA TYR A 214 22.01 -9.87 -8.00
C TYR A 214 22.24 -10.52 -6.63
N ARG A 215 23.53 -10.61 -6.24
CA ARG A 215 23.97 -11.23 -4.97
C ARG A 215 24.60 -10.22 -4.00
N GLY A 216 24.55 -8.94 -4.35
CA GLY A 216 25.06 -7.86 -3.49
C GLY A 216 24.10 -7.52 -2.36
N THR A 217 24.48 -6.51 -1.58
CA THR A 217 23.64 -5.97 -0.51
C THR A 217 22.77 -4.85 -1.07
N ILE A 218 21.44 -4.94 -0.84
CA ILE A 218 20.47 -3.91 -1.22
C ILE A 218 19.90 -3.24 0.02
N GLY A 219 20.02 -1.91 0.09
CA GLY A 219 19.36 -1.08 1.10
C GLY A 219 17.94 -0.69 0.69
N VAL A 220 17.00 -0.77 1.61
CA VAL A 220 15.61 -0.31 1.46
C VAL A 220 15.14 0.40 2.73
N VAL A 221 14.15 1.29 2.58
CA VAL A 221 13.49 1.90 3.75
C VAL A 221 12.61 0.85 4.43
N ALA A 222 12.72 0.72 5.73
CA ALA A 222 11.90 -0.20 6.53
C ALA A 222 10.41 0.17 6.43
N ARG A 223 9.52 -0.83 6.49
CA ARG A 223 8.06 -0.65 6.45
C ARG A 223 7.59 0.14 5.21
N SER A 224 8.28 -0.06 4.10
CA SER A 224 7.93 0.45 2.77
C SER A 224 7.63 -0.71 1.83
N ALA A 225 6.90 -0.44 0.73
CA ALA A 225 6.64 -1.43 -0.31
C ALA A 225 7.93 -2.03 -0.89
N TYR A 226 9.02 -1.26 -0.91
CA TYR A 226 10.31 -1.71 -1.44
C TYR A 226 10.97 -2.76 -0.55
N ALA A 227 10.68 -2.79 0.76
CA ALA A 227 11.10 -3.87 1.65
C ALA A 227 10.41 -5.22 1.33
N ASP A 228 9.22 -5.17 0.72
CA ASP A 228 8.51 -6.36 0.24
C ASP A 228 8.95 -6.73 -1.17
N TYR A 229 9.00 -5.75 -2.08
CA TYR A 229 9.38 -5.97 -3.48
C TYR A 229 10.77 -6.56 -3.63
N VAL A 230 11.75 -6.07 -2.88
CA VAL A 230 13.15 -6.49 -3.00
C VAL A 230 13.35 -7.99 -2.82
N ARG A 231 12.54 -8.65 -1.99
CA ARG A 231 12.62 -10.08 -1.73
C ARG A 231 12.17 -10.93 -2.91
N ASN A 232 11.20 -10.41 -3.68
CA ASN A 232 10.67 -11.07 -4.87
C ASN A 232 11.53 -10.76 -6.10
N ASP A 233 11.95 -9.48 -6.25
CA ASP A 233 12.66 -9.01 -7.42
C ASP A 233 14.15 -9.41 -7.39
N PHE A 234 14.74 -9.55 -6.18
CA PHE A 234 16.14 -9.91 -5.97
C PHE A 234 16.30 -10.98 -4.89
N PRO A 235 15.82 -12.22 -5.12
CA PRO A 235 15.78 -13.26 -4.09
C PRO A 235 17.15 -13.71 -3.58
N ALA A 236 18.22 -13.49 -4.36
CA ALA A 236 19.60 -13.82 -4.00
C ALA A 236 20.36 -12.66 -3.31
N ALA A 237 19.74 -11.47 -3.21
CA ALA A 237 20.36 -10.31 -2.59
C ALA A 237 20.33 -10.37 -1.06
N GLN A 238 21.32 -9.75 -0.43
CA GLN A 238 21.29 -9.47 1.00
C GLN A 238 20.53 -8.16 1.25
N VAL A 239 19.39 -8.22 1.91
CA VAL A 239 18.56 -7.04 2.16
C VAL A 239 18.92 -6.41 3.50
N ARG A 240 19.15 -5.09 3.51
CA ARG A 240 19.30 -4.27 4.71
C ARG A 240 18.25 -3.19 4.75
N THR A 241 17.57 -3.06 5.89
CA THR A 241 16.52 -2.06 6.09
C THR A 241 17.05 -0.87 6.88
N TYR A 242 16.63 0.34 6.51
CA TYR A 242 16.99 1.59 7.16
C TYR A 242 15.75 2.38 7.57
N PRO A 243 15.85 3.24 8.59
CA PRO A 243 14.66 3.94 9.10
C PRO A 243 14.12 5.03 8.16
N SER A 244 14.94 5.54 7.25
CA SER A 244 14.58 6.64 6.35
C SER A 244 15.32 6.57 5.02
N TRP A 245 14.83 7.32 4.02
CA TRP A 245 15.52 7.44 2.74
C TRP A 245 16.90 8.11 2.84
N PRO A 246 17.11 9.21 3.59
CA PRO A 246 18.44 9.74 3.83
C PRO A 246 19.41 8.70 4.43
N ALA A 247 18.98 7.98 5.48
CA ALA A 247 19.84 6.93 6.08
C ALA A 247 20.17 5.79 5.10
N THR A 248 19.27 5.48 4.17
CA THR A 248 19.52 4.49 3.10
C THR A 248 20.56 5.01 2.11
N LEU A 249 20.50 6.29 1.75
CA LEU A 249 21.49 6.94 0.87
C LEU A 249 22.86 7.08 1.53
N ASP A 250 22.90 7.40 2.82
CA ASP A 250 24.15 7.45 3.59
C ASP A 250 24.86 6.09 3.58
N ALA A 251 24.09 5.01 3.76
CA ALA A 251 24.63 3.65 3.70
C ALA A 251 25.16 3.29 2.30
N LEU A 252 24.50 3.76 1.22
CA LEU A 252 24.97 3.59 -0.16
C LEU A 252 26.27 4.35 -0.38
N ASN A 253 26.33 5.61 0.03
CA ASN A 253 27.51 6.47 -0.14
C ASN A 253 28.71 5.95 0.66
N ALA A 254 28.49 5.40 1.85
CA ALA A 254 29.50 4.77 2.68
C ALA A 254 29.93 3.38 2.17
N GLY A 255 29.30 2.84 1.12
CA GLY A 255 29.57 1.49 0.62
C GLY A 255 29.07 0.36 1.55
N ALA A 256 28.28 0.68 2.58
CA ALA A 256 27.69 -0.32 3.47
C ALA A 256 26.66 -1.20 2.76
N VAL A 257 26.06 -0.69 1.67
CA VAL A 257 25.26 -1.44 0.71
C VAL A 257 25.76 -1.17 -0.71
N THR A 258 25.66 -2.17 -1.58
CA THR A 258 26.09 -2.05 -2.98
C THR A 258 25.09 -1.26 -3.82
N ALA A 259 23.79 -1.34 -3.47
CA ALA A 259 22.73 -0.63 -4.15
C ALA A 259 21.60 -0.29 -3.16
N VAL A 260 20.76 0.67 -3.53
CA VAL A 260 19.48 0.93 -2.88
C VAL A 260 18.35 0.79 -3.90
N TYR A 261 17.18 0.34 -3.45
CA TYR A 261 16.04 0.03 -4.30
C TYR A 261 14.87 0.95 -4.01
N ARG A 262 14.41 1.67 -5.03
CA ARG A 262 13.32 2.64 -4.93
C ARG A 262 12.66 2.87 -6.29
N ASP A 263 11.63 3.74 -6.33
CA ASP A 263 11.04 4.24 -7.57
C ASP A 263 12.02 5.14 -8.35
N GLU A 264 11.86 5.14 -9.69
CA GLU A 264 12.73 5.89 -10.58
C GLU A 264 12.71 7.40 -10.32
N LEU A 265 11.59 7.95 -9.83
CA LEU A 265 11.47 9.37 -9.55
C LEU A 265 12.34 9.77 -8.35
N ALA A 266 12.26 9.03 -7.24
CA ALA A 266 13.10 9.29 -6.07
C ALA A 266 14.60 9.18 -6.41
N ILE A 267 14.97 8.24 -7.29
CA ILE A 267 16.35 8.08 -7.74
C ILE A 267 16.78 9.21 -8.67
N LYS A 268 15.90 9.66 -9.58
CA LYS A 268 16.18 10.80 -10.46
C LYS A 268 16.42 12.07 -9.66
N LEU A 269 15.62 12.32 -8.62
CA LEU A 269 15.80 13.47 -7.74
C LEU A 269 17.18 13.45 -7.08
N VAL A 270 17.63 12.31 -6.55
CA VAL A 270 18.99 12.19 -5.98
C VAL A 270 20.08 12.52 -7.01
N MET A 271 19.89 12.10 -8.27
CA MET A 271 20.85 12.35 -9.34
C MET A 271 20.84 13.82 -9.83
N GLN A 272 19.72 14.52 -9.64
CA GLN A 272 19.57 15.95 -10.00
C GLN A 272 20.08 16.87 -8.88
N ASP A 273 19.79 16.50 -7.62
CA ASP A 273 20.20 17.32 -6.45
C ASP A 273 21.72 17.31 -6.21
N ASP A 274 22.43 16.26 -6.67
CA ASP A 274 23.88 16.15 -6.56
C ASP A 274 24.52 15.98 -7.95
N PRO A 275 25.04 17.06 -8.56
CA PRO A 275 25.74 16.99 -9.85
C PRO A 275 26.95 16.04 -9.88
N SER A 276 27.53 15.72 -8.71
CA SER A 276 28.63 14.77 -8.60
C SER A 276 28.17 13.30 -8.50
N ALA A 277 26.87 13.06 -8.25
CA ALA A 277 26.33 11.71 -8.09
C ALA A 277 26.67 10.77 -9.27
N PRO A 278 26.63 11.18 -10.56
CA PRO A 278 26.96 10.30 -11.68
C PRO A 278 28.39 9.76 -11.67
N ILE A 279 29.33 10.41 -10.98
CA ILE A 279 30.70 9.94 -10.82
C ILE A 279 30.75 8.71 -9.92
N ARG A 280 29.99 8.73 -8.81
CA ARG A 280 29.98 7.70 -7.75
C ARG A 280 28.87 6.69 -7.91
N LEU A 281 27.76 7.09 -8.48
CA LEU A 281 26.51 6.33 -8.54
C LEU A 281 26.13 6.00 -9.98
N ARG A 282 25.36 4.93 -10.14
CA ARG A 282 24.78 4.50 -11.41
C ARG A 282 23.34 4.07 -11.21
N VAL A 283 22.47 4.42 -12.15
CA VAL A 283 21.05 4.03 -12.13
C VAL A 283 20.84 2.82 -13.03
N ALA A 284 20.03 1.86 -12.54
CA ALA A 284 19.45 0.78 -13.33
C ALA A 284 17.93 0.79 -13.15
N THR A 285 17.19 1.19 -14.17
CA THR A 285 15.72 1.23 -14.17
C THR A 285 15.19 -0.03 -14.86
N PHE A 286 14.10 -0.58 -14.34
CA PHE A 286 13.45 -1.80 -14.85
C PHE A 286 12.15 -1.43 -15.56
N ASP A 287 12.02 -1.84 -16.83
CA ASP A 287 10.83 -1.56 -17.62
C ASP A 287 9.68 -2.53 -17.33
N ASP A 288 10.00 -3.70 -16.79
CA ASP A 288 9.06 -4.78 -16.42
C ASP A 288 8.63 -4.77 -14.95
N LEU A 289 9.27 -3.93 -14.10
CA LEU A 289 8.94 -3.80 -12.68
C LEU A 289 8.33 -2.42 -12.40
N THR A 290 7.08 -2.41 -12.01
CA THR A 290 6.34 -1.18 -11.73
C THR A 290 5.88 -1.09 -10.28
N ASP A 291 5.82 0.12 -9.75
CA ASP A 291 5.18 0.50 -8.50
C ASP A 291 3.92 1.29 -8.81
N ALA A 292 2.77 0.66 -8.61
CA ALA A 292 1.46 1.26 -8.87
C ALA A 292 0.98 2.00 -7.62
N LEU A 293 0.88 3.34 -7.70
CA LEU A 293 0.37 4.18 -6.63
C LEU A 293 -1.15 4.36 -6.77
N ALA A 294 -1.88 4.10 -5.69
CA ALA A 294 -3.34 4.12 -5.69
C ALA A 294 -3.89 4.76 -4.41
N VAL A 295 -5.14 5.19 -4.47
CA VAL A 295 -5.90 5.66 -3.31
C VAL A 295 -6.31 4.45 -2.49
N GLY A 296 -5.96 4.44 -1.19
CA GLY A 296 -6.45 3.46 -0.24
C GLY A 296 -7.84 3.83 0.27
N VAL A 297 -8.70 2.84 0.45
CA VAL A 297 -10.06 2.98 0.96
C VAL A 297 -10.32 1.86 1.97
N PRO A 298 -11.05 2.09 3.08
CA PRO A 298 -11.41 1.01 4.00
C PRO A 298 -12.14 -0.12 3.28
N VAL A 299 -11.88 -1.37 3.67
CA VAL A 299 -12.59 -2.54 3.09
C VAL A 299 -14.11 -2.48 3.32
N SER A 300 -14.54 -1.76 4.35
CA SER A 300 -15.96 -1.54 4.70
C SER A 300 -16.65 -0.46 3.83
N ALA A 301 -15.92 0.21 2.91
CA ALA A 301 -16.42 1.32 2.12
C ALA A 301 -16.37 1.05 0.59
N PRO A 302 -17.02 -0.03 0.10
CA PRO A 302 -16.93 -0.42 -1.32
C PRO A 302 -17.55 0.61 -2.27
N THR A 303 -18.58 1.34 -1.83
CA THR A 303 -19.22 2.38 -2.64
C THR A 303 -18.33 3.61 -2.79
N LEU A 304 -17.59 3.96 -1.71
CA LEU A 304 -16.57 5.01 -1.79
C LEU A 304 -15.43 4.60 -2.74
N LEU A 305 -15.01 3.34 -2.73
CA LEU A 305 -14.03 2.83 -3.69
C LEU A 305 -14.52 2.97 -5.14
N ALA A 306 -15.76 2.59 -5.41
CA ALA A 306 -16.35 2.74 -6.74
C ALA A 306 -16.40 4.22 -7.18
N PHE A 307 -16.76 5.12 -6.27
CA PHE A 307 -16.75 6.56 -6.51
C PHE A 307 -15.33 7.09 -6.80
N VAL A 308 -14.33 6.70 -6.02
CA VAL A 308 -12.94 7.09 -6.26
C VAL A 308 -12.45 6.60 -7.62
N ASN A 309 -12.80 5.37 -8.02
CA ASN A 309 -12.46 4.85 -9.34
C ASN A 309 -13.13 5.65 -10.48
N GLN A 310 -14.41 5.99 -10.33
CA GLN A 310 -15.11 6.84 -11.29
C GLN A 310 -14.48 8.23 -11.37
N PHE A 311 -14.19 8.84 -10.22
CA PHE A 311 -13.51 10.12 -10.15
C PHE A 311 -12.16 10.12 -10.88
N LEU A 312 -11.32 9.07 -10.65
CA LEU A 312 -10.03 8.93 -11.31
C LEU A 312 -10.19 8.75 -12.83
N ALA A 313 -11.21 8.01 -13.27
CA ALA A 313 -11.50 7.82 -14.69
C ALA A 313 -11.96 9.11 -15.39
N GLU A 314 -12.73 9.97 -14.70
CA GLU A 314 -13.18 11.28 -15.21
C GLU A 314 -12.07 12.33 -15.19
N ARG A 315 -11.04 12.13 -14.38
CA ARG A 315 -9.92 13.04 -14.25
C ARG A 315 -9.00 12.91 -15.46
N ASN A 316 -9.14 13.78 -16.45
CA ASN A 316 -8.34 13.79 -17.69
C ASN A 316 -6.84 14.13 -17.49
N LYS A 317 -6.33 14.14 -16.26
CA LYS A 317 -4.92 14.39 -15.95
C LYS A 317 -4.18 13.06 -15.84
N ARG A 318 -3.39 12.72 -16.83
CA ARG A 318 -2.41 11.62 -16.69
C ARG A 318 -1.15 12.17 -16.03
N LEU A 319 -0.80 11.59 -14.90
CA LEU A 319 0.46 11.89 -14.23
C LEU A 319 1.54 10.94 -14.78
N ASP A 320 2.67 11.51 -15.17
CA ASP A 320 3.87 10.77 -15.52
C ASP A 320 5.09 11.39 -14.82
N VAL A 321 6.23 10.70 -14.86
CA VAL A 321 7.45 11.14 -14.19
C VAL A 321 7.92 12.51 -14.71
N LYS A 322 7.73 12.78 -16.01
CA LYS A 322 8.13 14.05 -16.60
C LYS A 322 7.30 15.20 -16.05
N SER A 323 5.96 15.07 -16.04
CA SER A 323 5.06 16.10 -15.49
C SER A 323 5.31 16.36 -14.00
N LEU A 324 5.70 15.32 -13.25
CA LEU A 324 6.05 15.46 -11.84
C LEU A 324 7.36 16.24 -11.63
N LEU A 325 8.38 16.02 -12.44
CA LEU A 325 9.63 16.74 -12.39
C LEU A 325 9.44 18.20 -12.83
N ASP A 326 8.69 18.42 -13.93
CA ASP A 326 8.37 19.78 -14.44
C ASP A 326 7.63 20.61 -13.37
N ALA A 327 6.74 19.98 -12.57
CA ALA A 327 6.02 20.64 -11.47
C ALA A 327 6.93 21.08 -10.32
N MET A 328 8.12 20.50 -10.19
CA MET A 328 9.13 20.88 -9.19
C MET A 328 10.09 21.97 -9.71
N GLY A 329 10.04 22.33 -11.01
CA GLY A 329 10.95 23.28 -11.63
C GLY A 329 12.30 22.68 -12.02
N HIS A 330 12.32 21.38 -12.28
CA HIS A 330 13.49 20.60 -12.73
C HIS A 330 13.39 20.29 -14.23
#